data_e71bb34c9a4aed7b6f76eabc7875552c
#
_entry.id   e71bb34c9a4aed7b6f76eabc7875552c
#
_cell.length_a   1.000
_cell.length_b   1.000
_cell.length_c   1.000
_cell.angle_alpha   90.00
_cell.angle_beta   90.00
_cell.angle_gamma   90.00
#
_symmetry.space_group_name_H-M   'P 1'
#
loop_
_entity.id
_entity.type
_entity.pdbx_description
1 polymer ?
#
loop_
_entity_poly.entity_id
_entity_poly.type
_entity_poly.pdbx_seq_one_letter_code
_entity_poly.pdbx_strand_id
1 'polypeptide(L)'
;METKRQDIRTLSKRYPKLETLMNRVDKESLIRQHRLQKRNKTSGIDKVTKEEYEENLEENIDNLINKLKSFKYRPQPVRRVEIDKGNGKKRPLGIPVYEDRLVQGAMAEILKEVYEPRFMDCSYGFRPNRKAHDAIKVINDTIMHKKVNYILDCDIKGFFDNVNHEWLMKFLRNDIADPNYLRYIARMLKSGVMIEGRVEDNSVGTPQGGLISPILANVYLHYVPDLWFEKCIKKQLYGEAYLVRYADDFLIMFQYERDAHRVYEAIAKRMEKFGLELSKEKTQILPFGRNCATRETFDFLGFTHFNGKTRNGYYTVGHKISRKKKKQFKSNLKKWVKENRNLPFDEFMKTLNKKITGSINYYSLNGMMREIKGLCRHAMYVTFKWLNRRSQRKSFQLDTFYKIWQERIVHPHIHVNIWNSTGVTYN
;
A
#
# COMPACT_ATOMS: atom_id res chain seq x y z
N MET A 1 6.90 -3.31 41.75
CA MET A 1 5.94 -4.17 41.03
C MET A 1 5.62 -3.53 39.69
N GLU A 2 6.28 -3.95 38.60
CA GLU A 2 5.89 -3.56 37.26
C GLU A 2 4.54 -4.24 36.95
N THR A 3 3.48 -3.48 36.99
CA THR A 3 2.16 -3.91 36.52
C THR A 3 2.34 -4.22 35.01
N LYS A 4 2.34 -5.48 34.61
CA LYS A 4 2.34 -5.91 33.21
C LYS A 4 1.24 -5.11 32.48
N ARG A 5 1.64 -4.14 31.67
CA ARG A 5 0.71 -3.36 30.84
C ARG A 5 -0.06 -4.35 29.96
N GLN A 6 -1.37 -4.39 30.08
CA GLN A 6 -2.21 -5.26 29.27
C GLN A 6 -2.00 -4.93 27.77
N ASP A 7 -1.96 -5.96 26.96
CA ASP A 7 -1.84 -5.84 25.51
C ASP A 7 -3.04 -5.10 24.91
N ILE A 8 -2.77 -4.08 24.08
CA ILE A 8 -3.81 -3.23 23.46
C ILE A 8 -4.76 -4.06 22.60
N ARG A 9 -4.26 -5.08 21.88
CA ARG A 9 -5.11 -5.97 21.07
C ARG A 9 -6.15 -6.70 21.90
N THR A 10 -5.74 -7.20 23.05
CA THR A 10 -6.62 -7.88 24.00
C THR A 10 -7.66 -6.92 24.54
N LEU A 11 -7.25 -5.70 24.92
CA LEU A 11 -8.18 -4.64 25.34
C LEU A 11 -9.15 -4.26 24.24
N SER A 12 -8.69 -4.13 23.00
CA SER A 12 -9.51 -3.75 21.85
C SER A 12 -10.58 -4.79 21.50
N LYS A 13 -10.31 -6.07 21.74
CA LYS A 13 -11.33 -7.14 21.59
C LYS A 13 -12.37 -7.11 22.72
N ARG A 14 -11.95 -6.70 23.93
CA ARG A 14 -12.78 -6.76 25.13
C ARG A 14 -13.66 -5.53 25.33
N TYR A 15 -13.12 -4.35 25.00
CA TYR A 15 -13.78 -3.07 25.27
C TYR A 15 -14.15 -2.34 23.98
N PRO A 16 -15.37 -1.75 23.90
CA PRO A 16 -15.79 -1.00 22.72
C PRO A 16 -14.99 0.28 22.53
N LYS A 17 -14.56 0.93 23.63
CA LYS A 17 -13.72 2.14 23.60
C LYS A 17 -12.49 1.95 24.48
N LEU A 18 -11.37 2.51 24.02
CA LEU A 18 -10.10 2.45 24.71
C LEU A 18 -9.70 3.82 25.25
N GLU A 19 -9.18 3.81 26.47
CA GLU A 19 -8.68 4.97 27.21
C GLU A 19 -7.16 4.86 27.41
N THR A 20 -6.55 5.94 27.90
CA THR A 20 -5.14 5.97 28.33
C THR A 20 -4.11 5.53 27.29
N LEU A 21 -4.44 5.67 25.99
CA LEU A 21 -3.55 5.31 24.90
C LEU A 21 -2.33 6.25 24.80
N MET A 22 -2.50 7.53 25.14
CA MET A 22 -1.40 8.51 25.10
C MET A 22 -0.26 8.14 26.08
N ASN A 23 -0.54 7.48 27.16
CA ASN A 23 0.46 7.00 28.12
C ASN A 23 1.39 5.92 27.55
N ARG A 24 1.05 5.36 26.39
CA ARG A 24 1.87 4.39 25.64
C ARG A 24 2.88 5.08 24.71
N VAL A 25 2.75 6.38 24.50
CA VAL A 25 3.75 7.20 23.80
C VAL A 25 4.78 7.67 24.85
N ASP A 26 5.69 6.79 25.17
CA ASP A 26 6.71 6.94 26.23
C ASP A 26 8.13 6.92 25.63
N LYS A 27 9.14 7.09 26.48
CA LYS A 27 10.55 7.11 26.10
C LYS A 27 10.94 5.86 25.31
N GLU A 28 10.51 4.71 25.80
CA GLU A 28 10.84 3.43 25.16
C GLU A 28 10.24 3.32 23.76
N SER A 29 8.97 3.73 23.59
CA SER A 29 8.31 3.73 22.27
C SER A 29 8.99 4.68 21.27
N LEU A 30 9.41 5.87 21.72
CA LEU A 30 10.10 6.85 20.85
C LEU A 30 11.51 6.38 20.47
N ILE A 31 12.29 5.80 21.42
CA ILE A 31 13.58 5.19 21.14
C ILE A 31 13.43 4.04 20.15
N ARG A 32 12.41 3.20 20.32
CA ARG A 32 12.11 2.13 19.36
C ARG A 32 11.83 2.69 17.96
N GLN A 33 11.04 3.77 17.85
CA GLN A 33 10.79 4.44 16.57
C GLN A 33 12.07 5.03 15.97
N HIS A 34 12.95 5.61 16.78
CA HIS A 34 14.26 6.09 16.34
C HIS A 34 15.10 4.95 15.72
N ARG A 35 15.16 3.79 16.38
CA ARG A 35 15.90 2.61 15.86
C ARG A 35 15.35 2.12 14.51
N LEU A 36 14.03 2.21 14.29
CA LEU A 36 13.35 1.82 13.04
C LEU A 36 13.61 2.81 11.89
N GLN A 37 14.01 4.07 12.17
CA GLN A 37 14.35 5.02 11.11
C GLN A 37 15.62 4.58 10.37
N LYS A 38 15.54 4.54 9.04
CA LYS A 38 16.72 4.26 8.21
C LYS A 38 17.61 5.50 8.14
N ARG A 39 18.92 5.29 8.10
CA ARG A 39 19.92 6.32 7.77
C ARG A 39 19.73 6.81 6.32
N ASN A 40 20.27 7.96 6.00
CA ASN A 40 20.22 8.57 4.65
C ASN A 40 18.79 8.81 4.11
N LYS A 41 17.82 9.03 4.99
CA LYS A 41 16.48 9.51 4.57
C LYS A 41 16.45 11.02 4.48
N THR A 42 15.72 11.50 3.49
CA THR A 42 15.47 12.93 3.30
C THR A 42 14.86 13.57 4.56
N SER A 43 15.48 14.65 5.05
CA SER A 43 15.04 15.42 6.22
C SER A 43 13.78 16.27 5.93
N GLY A 44 13.06 16.66 6.99
CA GLY A 44 11.94 17.58 6.95
C GLY A 44 12.34 19.02 6.62
N ILE A 45 11.52 19.97 7.05
CA ILE A 45 11.78 21.42 6.91
C ILE A 45 12.89 21.89 7.87
N ASP A 46 13.03 21.20 8.99
CA ASP A 46 14.05 21.43 10.01
C ASP A 46 15.46 20.99 9.59
N LYS A 47 15.54 20.25 8.47
CA LYS A 47 16.76 19.64 7.94
C LYS A 47 17.45 18.63 8.88
N VAL A 48 16.87 18.32 10.02
CA VAL A 48 17.45 17.37 11.01
C VAL A 48 17.49 15.96 10.41
N THR A 49 18.68 15.36 10.46
CA THR A 49 18.93 13.97 10.04
C THR A 49 18.86 13.02 11.23
N LYS A 50 18.88 11.71 10.95
CA LYS A 50 18.94 10.72 12.01
C LYS A 50 20.26 10.83 12.80
N GLU A 51 21.33 11.02 12.09
CA GLU A 51 22.69 11.09 12.62
C GLU A 51 22.81 12.27 13.60
N GLU A 52 22.40 13.46 13.20
CA GLU A 52 22.40 14.67 14.07
C GLU A 52 21.50 14.50 15.30
N TYR A 53 20.34 13.89 15.15
CA TYR A 53 19.43 13.65 16.28
C TYR A 53 19.98 12.61 17.27
N GLU A 54 20.77 11.64 16.76
CA GLU A 54 21.40 10.56 17.53
C GLU A 54 22.54 11.08 18.44
N GLU A 55 23.19 12.20 18.11
CA GLU A 55 24.28 12.78 18.91
C GLU A 55 23.83 13.12 20.34
N ASN A 56 22.62 13.62 20.53
CA ASN A 56 22.04 13.95 21.84
C ASN A 56 20.70 13.22 22.06
N LEU A 57 20.64 11.93 21.73
CA LEU A 57 19.39 11.16 21.66
C LEU A 57 18.60 11.20 22.95
N GLU A 58 19.21 10.95 24.10
CA GLU A 58 18.53 10.88 25.39
C GLU A 58 17.90 12.23 25.76
N GLU A 59 18.65 13.31 25.63
CA GLU A 59 18.17 14.68 25.91
C GLU A 59 17.04 15.08 24.96
N ASN A 60 17.19 14.80 23.65
CA ASN A 60 16.21 15.11 22.62
C ASN A 60 14.89 14.36 22.90
N ILE A 61 14.96 13.08 23.28
CA ILE A 61 13.77 12.26 23.62
C ILE A 61 13.12 12.76 24.90
N ASP A 62 13.89 13.09 25.93
CA ASP A 62 13.33 13.60 27.20
C ASP A 62 12.66 14.96 27.00
N ASN A 63 13.25 15.85 26.20
CA ASN A 63 12.65 17.11 25.80
C ASN A 63 11.35 16.90 24.99
N LEU A 64 11.32 15.96 24.06
CA LEU A 64 10.12 15.63 23.29
C LEU A 64 9.01 15.09 24.19
N ILE A 65 9.32 14.21 25.15
CA ILE A 65 8.34 13.70 26.12
C ILE A 65 7.79 14.84 26.98
N ASN A 66 8.65 15.75 27.45
CA ASN A 66 8.22 16.91 28.24
C ASN A 66 7.28 17.81 27.43
N LYS A 67 7.55 18.06 26.14
CA LYS A 67 6.66 18.77 25.23
C LYS A 67 5.31 18.04 25.06
N LEU A 68 5.32 16.69 24.96
CA LEU A 68 4.11 15.89 24.85
C LEU A 68 3.28 15.94 26.14
N LYS A 69 3.87 15.71 27.30
CA LYS A 69 3.19 15.73 28.62
C LYS A 69 2.60 17.10 28.96
N SER A 70 3.32 18.18 28.61
CA SER A 70 2.88 19.56 28.85
C SER A 70 1.93 20.11 27.77
N PHE A 71 1.55 19.30 26.78
CA PHE A 71 0.76 19.68 25.62
C PHE A 71 1.36 20.82 24.76
N LYS A 72 2.64 21.10 24.93
CA LYS A 72 3.38 22.11 24.12
C LYS A 72 3.80 21.58 22.75
N TYR A 73 3.87 20.25 22.58
CA TYR A 73 4.21 19.68 21.26
C TYR A 73 3.19 20.09 20.19
N ARG A 74 3.73 20.60 19.07
CA ARG A 74 2.97 20.96 17.87
C ARG A 74 3.67 20.33 16.67
N PRO A 75 3.01 19.43 15.91
CA PRO A 75 3.55 18.91 14.66
C PRO A 75 3.83 20.09 13.70
N GLN A 76 4.94 20.00 12.98
CA GLN A 76 5.34 21.01 12.02
C GLN A 76 4.78 20.71 10.63
N PRO A 77 4.68 21.71 9.75
CA PRO A 77 4.27 21.50 8.37
C PRO A 77 5.20 20.50 7.66
N VAL A 78 4.64 19.62 6.83
CA VAL A 78 5.44 18.68 6.07
C VAL A 78 6.08 19.35 4.85
N ARG A 79 7.32 19.00 4.52
CA ARG A 79 7.99 19.47 3.31
C ARG A 79 7.46 18.72 2.10
N ARG A 80 6.86 19.41 1.14
CA ARG A 80 6.35 18.81 -0.08
C ARG A 80 7.47 18.50 -1.07
N VAL A 81 7.48 17.27 -1.57
CA VAL A 81 8.35 16.79 -2.65
C VAL A 81 7.49 16.09 -3.69
N GLU A 82 7.75 16.36 -4.96
CA GLU A 82 7.03 15.73 -6.05
C GLU A 82 7.76 14.48 -6.56
N ILE A 83 7.09 13.35 -6.56
CA ILE A 83 7.60 12.08 -7.10
C ILE A 83 6.93 11.77 -8.42
N ASP A 84 7.72 11.44 -9.46
CA ASP A 84 7.21 11.05 -10.77
C ASP A 84 6.43 9.72 -10.70
N LYS A 85 5.17 9.74 -11.14
CA LYS A 85 4.32 8.53 -11.27
C LYS A 85 4.67 7.69 -12.52
N GLY A 86 5.64 8.10 -13.33
CA GLY A 86 6.04 7.40 -14.54
C GLY A 86 5.12 7.61 -15.77
N ASN A 87 4.15 8.53 -15.66
CA ASN A 87 3.19 8.87 -16.74
C ASN A 87 3.22 10.37 -17.06
N GLY A 88 4.29 11.08 -16.71
CA GLY A 88 4.32 12.55 -16.74
C GLY A 88 3.48 13.23 -15.65
N LYS A 89 2.76 12.46 -14.83
CA LYS A 89 2.05 12.96 -13.66
C LYS A 89 2.93 12.82 -12.42
N LYS A 90 2.94 13.85 -11.60
CA LYS A 90 3.66 13.87 -10.32
C LYS A 90 2.73 13.51 -9.17
N ARG A 91 3.28 12.93 -8.12
CA ARG A 91 2.60 12.65 -6.86
C ARG A 91 3.25 13.48 -5.76
N PRO A 92 2.50 14.34 -5.07
CA PRO A 92 3.04 15.05 -3.92
C PRO A 92 3.30 14.07 -2.77
N LEU A 93 4.43 14.22 -2.09
CA LEU A 93 4.79 13.50 -0.89
C LEU A 93 5.18 14.51 0.18
N GLY A 94 4.56 14.45 1.35
CA GLY A 94 4.91 15.25 2.49
C GLY A 94 5.97 14.56 3.35
N ILE A 95 7.08 15.23 3.61
CA ILE A 95 8.16 14.72 4.45
C ILE A 95 8.09 15.42 5.81
N PRO A 96 7.68 14.72 6.90
CA PRO A 96 7.63 15.28 8.24
C PRO A 96 9.03 15.55 8.79
N VAL A 97 9.14 16.46 9.74
CA VAL A 97 10.36 16.66 10.54
C VAL A 97 10.70 15.44 11.37
N TYR A 98 11.92 15.36 11.88
CA TYR A 98 12.41 14.13 12.51
C TYR A 98 11.59 13.75 13.76
N GLU A 99 11.36 14.68 14.70
CA GLU A 99 10.53 14.44 15.89
C GLU A 99 9.11 13.96 15.54
N ASP A 100 8.50 14.58 14.51
CA ASP A 100 7.15 14.18 14.09
C ASP A 100 7.10 12.75 13.57
N ARG A 101 8.17 12.26 12.89
CA ARG A 101 8.25 10.85 12.48
C ARG A 101 8.25 9.91 13.68
N LEU A 102 8.95 10.28 14.78
CA LEU A 102 9.00 9.45 15.98
C LEU A 102 7.61 9.39 16.65
N VAL A 103 6.97 10.53 16.83
CA VAL A 103 5.64 10.62 17.46
C VAL A 103 4.58 9.93 16.58
N GLN A 104 4.55 10.22 15.28
CA GLN A 104 3.63 9.56 14.33
C GLN A 104 3.84 8.05 14.30
N GLY A 105 5.09 7.58 14.35
CA GLY A 105 5.43 6.16 14.38
C GLY A 105 4.89 5.46 15.64
N ALA A 106 5.13 6.03 16.82
CA ALA A 106 4.64 5.50 18.09
C ALA A 106 3.10 5.47 18.14
N MET A 107 2.44 6.57 17.72
CA MET A 107 0.99 6.61 17.65
C MET A 107 0.42 5.66 16.59
N ALA A 108 1.07 5.48 15.45
CA ALA A 108 0.64 4.53 14.44
C ALA A 108 0.73 3.07 14.91
N GLU A 109 1.75 2.70 15.71
CA GLU A 109 1.82 1.38 16.34
C GLU A 109 0.62 1.13 17.25
N ILE A 110 0.28 2.10 18.11
CA ILE A 110 -0.88 2.01 19.00
C ILE A 110 -2.17 1.84 18.19
N LEU A 111 -2.40 2.67 17.17
CA LEU A 111 -3.58 2.55 16.30
C LEU A 111 -3.67 1.19 15.61
N LYS A 112 -2.55 0.63 15.15
CA LYS A 112 -2.52 -0.71 14.56
C LYS A 112 -3.00 -1.77 15.56
N GLU A 113 -2.54 -1.71 16.80
CA GLU A 113 -2.98 -2.64 17.85
C GLU A 113 -4.46 -2.46 18.19
N VAL A 114 -4.98 -1.22 18.17
CA VAL A 114 -6.40 -0.93 18.39
C VAL A 114 -7.27 -1.47 17.25
N TYR A 115 -6.87 -1.21 16.00
CA TYR A 115 -7.75 -1.46 14.85
C TYR A 115 -7.57 -2.82 14.19
N GLU A 116 -6.42 -3.50 14.35
CA GLU A 116 -6.21 -4.80 13.70
C GLU A 116 -7.28 -5.84 14.09
N PRO A 117 -7.74 -5.95 15.35
CA PRO A 117 -8.83 -6.85 15.71
C PRO A 117 -10.22 -6.44 15.20
N ARG A 118 -10.38 -5.17 14.78
CA ARG A 118 -11.66 -4.59 14.37
C ARG A 118 -11.84 -4.56 12.84
N PHE A 119 -10.74 -4.51 12.11
CA PHE A 119 -10.78 -4.47 10.65
C PHE A 119 -11.41 -5.73 10.06
N MET A 120 -12.27 -5.53 9.06
CA MET A 120 -12.88 -6.62 8.31
C MET A 120 -11.83 -7.42 7.52
N ASP A 121 -12.12 -8.69 7.27
CA ASP A 121 -11.21 -9.58 6.54
C ASP A 121 -11.04 -9.21 5.07
N CYS A 122 -11.98 -8.48 4.50
CA CYS A 122 -11.90 -7.96 3.13
C CYS A 122 -10.78 -6.93 2.91
N SER A 123 -10.18 -6.37 3.98
CA SER A 123 -9.14 -5.34 3.92
C SER A 123 -7.73 -5.92 4.05
N TYR A 124 -6.82 -5.60 3.12
CA TYR A 124 -5.46 -6.15 3.04
C TYR A 124 -4.35 -5.10 3.13
N GLY A 125 -4.48 -3.96 2.46
CA GLY A 125 -3.41 -2.95 2.37
C GLY A 125 -3.02 -2.33 3.72
N PHE A 126 -1.73 -2.11 3.94
CA PHE A 126 -1.15 -1.47 5.15
C PHE A 126 -1.45 -2.19 6.47
N ARG A 127 -1.86 -3.45 6.44
CA ARG A 127 -2.09 -4.27 7.62
C ARG A 127 -0.92 -5.23 7.87
N PRO A 128 -0.58 -5.52 9.15
CA PRO A 128 0.46 -6.49 9.47
C PRO A 128 0.07 -7.88 8.96
N ASN A 129 1.06 -8.64 8.48
CA ASN A 129 0.90 -10.01 8.00
C ASN A 129 -0.07 -10.20 6.81
N ARG A 130 -0.50 -9.11 6.15
CA ARG A 130 -1.33 -9.16 4.94
C ARG A 130 -0.58 -8.57 3.76
N LYS A 131 -0.45 -9.34 2.69
CA LYS A 131 0.31 -9.00 1.49
C LYS A 131 -0.63 -8.80 0.29
N ALA A 132 -0.12 -8.15 -0.75
CA ALA A 132 -0.84 -8.03 -2.03
C ALA A 132 -1.20 -9.41 -2.62
N HIS A 133 -0.32 -10.39 -2.45
CA HIS A 133 -0.55 -11.76 -2.91
C HIS A 133 -1.72 -12.44 -2.19
N ASP A 134 -1.96 -12.10 -0.91
CA ASP A 134 -3.10 -12.67 -0.16
C ASP A 134 -4.43 -12.16 -0.73
N ALA A 135 -4.49 -10.86 -1.06
CA ALA A 135 -5.65 -10.27 -1.73
C ALA A 135 -5.90 -10.93 -3.11
N ILE A 136 -4.84 -11.12 -3.91
CA ILE A 136 -4.94 -11.79 -5.22
C ILE A 136 -5.41 -13.24 -5.07
N LYS A 137 -4.88 -13.95 -4.06
CA LYS A 137 -5.29 -15.32 -3.75
C LYS A 137 -6.78 -15.39 -3.43
N VAL A 138 -7.27 -14.52 -2.55
CA VAL A 138 -8.70 -14.48 -2.19
C VAL A 138 -9.58 -14.14 -3.39
N ILE A 139 -9.16 -13.22 -4.26
CA ILE A 139 -9.88 -12.92 -5.51
C ILE A 139 -9.95 -14.18 -6.39
N ASN A 140 -8.81 -14.85 -6.60
CA ASN A 140 -8.72 -16.07 -7.39
C ASN A 140 -9.63 -17.16 -6.82
N ASP A 141 -9.51 -17.43 -5.52
CA ASP A 141 -10.28 -18.49 -4.84
C ASP A 141 -11.78 -18.19 -4.86
N THR A 142 -12.18 -16.94 -4.67
CA THR A 142 -13.58 -16.52 -4.73
C THR A 142 -14.17 -16.73 -6.13
N ILE A 143 -13.47 -16.30 -7.19
CA ILE A 143 -13.95 -16.49 -8.56
C ILE A 143 -13.99 -17.97 -8.96
N MET A 144 -13.04 -18.77 -8.48
CA MET A 144 -12.97 -20.19 -8.79
C MET A 144 -14.03 -21.03 -8.09
N HIS A 145 -14.39 -20.69 -6.85
CA HIS A 145 -15.20 -21.57 -6.00
C HIS A 145 -16.55 -21.00 -5.57
N LYS A 146 -16.80 -19.71 -5.81
CA LYS A 146 -18.07 -19.05 -5.49
C LYS A 146 -18.85 -18.66 -6.75
N LYS A 147 -20.09 -18.26 -6.58
CA LYS A 147 -20.96 -17.85 -7.69
C LYS A 147 -20.66 -16.42 -8.12
N VAL A 148 -19.53 -16.22 -8.83
CA VAL A 148 -19.11 -14.91 -9.34
C VAL A 148 -19.30 -14.87 -10.84
N ASN A 149 -20.02 -13.84 -11.34
CA ASN A 149 -20.23 -13.58 -12.75
C ASN A 149 -19.95 -12.11 -13.13
N TYR A 150 -19.86 -11.19 -12.15
CA TYR A 150 -19.64 -9.77 -12.37
C TYR A 150 -18.62 -9.22 -11.38
N ILE A 151 -17.77 -8.32 -11.87
CA ILE A 151 -16.80 -7.58 -11.06
C ILE A 151 -17.12 -6.10 -11.16
N LEU A 152 -17.26 -5.43 -10.02
CA LEU A 152 -17.22 -3.98 -9.91
C LEU A 152 -15.83 -3.58 -9.42
N ASP A 153 -15.05 -3.00 -10.32
CA ASP A 153 -13.71 -2.46 -10.03
C ASP A 153 -13.83 -0.97 -9.70
N CYS A 154 -13.37 -0.56 -8.51
CA CYS A 154 -13.55 0.78 -7.97
C CYS A 154 -12.22 1.47 -7.71
N ASP A 155 -12.07 2.70 -8.22
CA ASP A 155 -10.95 3.60 -7.94
C ASP A 155 -11.46 4.87 -7.26
N ILE A 156 -10.91 5.21 -6.08
CA ILE A 156 -11.27 6.44 -5.37
C ILE A 156 -10.37 7.57 -5.88
N LYS A 157 -10.97 8.67 -6.32
CA LYS A 157 -10.26 9.83 -6.86
C LYS A 157 -9.54 10.59 -5.74
N GLY A 158 -8.20 10.60 -5.79
CA GLY A 158 -7.39 11.41 -4.86
C GLY A 158 -7.69 11.12 -3.38
N PHE A 159 -7.85 9.87 -3.00
CA PHE A 159 -8.31 9.46 -1.66
C PHE A 159 -7.61 10.22 -0.52
N PHE A 160 -6.27 10.19 -0.47
CA PHE A 160 -5.51 10.82 0.61
C PHE A 160 -5.68 12.34 0.69
N ASP A 161 -5.98 12.98 -0.43
CA ASP A 161 -6.17 14.44 -0.52
C ASP A 161 -7.61 14.85 -0.12
N ASN A 162 -8.55 13.89 -0.07
CA ASN A 162 -9.98 14.14 0.17
C ASN A 162 -10.51 13.55 1.48
N VAL A 163 -9.66 12.99 2.35
CA VAL A 163 -10.09 12.48 3.66
C VAL A 163 -10.64 13.62 4.50
N ASN A 164 -11.93 13.58 4.83
CA ASN A 164 -12.56 14.58 5.68
C ASN A 164 -12.16 14.39 7.15
N HIS A 165 -11.53 15.42 7.75
CA HIS A 165 -11.01 15.37 9.11
C HIS A 165 -12.11 15.19 10.16
N GLU A 166 -13.29 15.81 9.98
CA GLU A 166 -14.38 15.71 10.93
C GLU A 166 -14.93 14.28 11.00
N TRP A 167 -15.14 13.66 9.84
CA TRP A 167 -15.58 12.28 9.77
C TRP A 167 -14.53 11.33 10.34
N LEU A 168 -13.25 11.52 9.99
CA LEU A 168 -12.16 10.72 10.56
C LEU A 168 -12.15 10.81 12.09
N MET A 169 -12.26 12.02 12.64
CA MET A 169 -12.28 12.21 14.10
C MET A 169 -13.55 11.63 14.74
N LYS A 170 -14.70 11.65 14.05
CA LYS A 170 -15.92 10.95 14.52
C LYS A 170 -15.70 9.44 14.58
N PHE A 171 -15.11 8.85 13.56
CA PHE A 171 -14.79 7.42 13.55
C PHE A 171 -13.82 7.03 14.68
N LEU A 172 -12.76 7.81 14.85
CA LEU A 172 -11.80 7.57 15.92
C LEU A 172 -12.44 7.67 17.32
N ARG A 173 -13.32 8.64 17.56
CA ARG A 173 -14.06 8.81 18.84
C ARG A 173 -15.05 7.67 19.12
N ASN A 174 -15.45 6.93 18.10
CA ASN A 174 -16.28 5.76 18.28
C ASN A 174 -15.53 4.64 19.03
N ASP A 175 -14.22 4.54 18.82
CA ASP A 175 -13.38 3.46 19.32
C ASP A 175 -12.38 3.90 20.41
N ILE A 176 -12.08 5.21 20.48
CA ILE A 176 -11.07 5.79 21.36
C ILE A 176 -11.70 6.87 22.23
N ALA A 177 -11.60 6.72 23.55
CA ALA A 177 -12.09 7.67 24.54
C ALA A 177 -10.96 8.56 25.11
N ASP A 178 -9.69 8.33 24.76
CA ASP A 178 -8.54 9.13 25.20
C ASP A 178 -8.50 10.50 24.51
N PRO A 179 -8.86 11.62 25.21
CA PRO A 179 -8.92 12.94 24.59
C PRO A 179 -7.53 13.48 24.21
N ASN A 180 -6.48 13.08 24.95
CA ASN A 180 -5.12 13.53 24.69
C ASN A 180 -4.55 12.88 23.44
N TYR A 181 -4.80 11.60 23.28
CA TYR A 181 -4.42 10.86 22.07
C TYR A 181 -5.12 11.43 20.82
N LEU A 182 -6.42 11.65 20.90
CA LEU A 182 -7.21 12.25 19.81
C LEU A 182 -6.78 13.70 19.49
N ARG A 183 -6.39 14.47 20.52
CA ARG A 183 -5.86 15.84 20.35
C ARG A 183 -4.63 15.85 19.45
N TYR A 184 -3.70 14.93 19.67
CA TYR A 184 -2.50 14.85 18.85
C TYR A 184 -2.77 14.38 17.42
N ILE A 185 -3.69 13.46 17.21
CA ILE A 185 -4.14 13.11 15.86
C ILE A 185 -4.72 14.35 15.15
N ALA A 186 -5.60 15.10 15.83
CA ALA A 186 -6.18 16.32 15.26
C ALA A 186 -5.11 17.37 14.91
N ARG A 187 -4.07 17.53 15.76
CA ARG A 187 -2.95 18.44 15.47
C ARG A 187 -2.15 17.98 14.26
N MET A 188 -1.89 16.67 14.13
CA MET A 188 -1.17 16.10 12.98
C MET A 188 -1.94 16.28 11.67
N LEU A 189 -3.26 16.14 11.69
CA LEU A 189 -4.10 16.38 10.52
C LEU A 189 -4.08 17.85 10.07
N LYS A 190 -3.95 18.80 11.02
CA LYS A 190 -3.94 20.24 10.80
C LYS A 190 -2.54 20.85 10.61
N SER A 191 -1.47 20.05 10.63
CA SER A 191 -0.10 20.59 10.63
C SER A 191 0.31 21.33 9.34
N GLY A 192 -0.49 21.24 8.28
CA GLY A 192 -0.24 21.93 7.02
C GLY A 192 0.87 21.32 6.16
N VAL A 193 1.07 21.93 5.00
CA VAL A 193 2.11 21.57 4.03
C VAL A 193 2.93 22.80 3.68
N MET A 194 4.24 22.67 3.70
CA MET A 194 5.14 23.75 3.26
C MET A 194 5.47 23.61 1.77
N ILE A 195 5.10 24.62 0.99
CA ILE A 195 5.38 24.74 -0.45
C ILE A 195 6.13 26.04 -0.68
N GLU A 196 7.33 25.97 -1.25
CA GLU A 196 8.15 27.15 -1.60
C GLU A 196 8.27 28.20 -0.45
N GLY A 197 8.41 27.72 0.80
CA GLY A 197 8.56 28.57 1.98
C GLY A 197 7.26 29.13 2.56
N ARG A 198 6.09 28.83 1.97
CA ARG A 198 4.77 29.21 2.50
C ARG A 198 4.07 27.99 3.07
N VAL A 199 3.39 28.19 4.20
CA VAL A 199 2.55 27.15 4.81
C VAL A 199 1.15 27.26 4.25
N GLU A 200 0.69 26.17 3.62
CA GLU A 200 -0.71 26.02 3.21
C GLU A 200 -1.43 25.16 4.25
N ASP A 201 -2.53 25.67 4.77
CA ASP A 201 -3.38 24.94 5.72
C ASP A 201 -4.14 23.83 5.02
N ASN A 202 -4.07 22.62 5.57
CA ASN A 202 -4.87 21.49 5.14
C ASN A 202 -6.18 21.42 5.94
N SER A 203 -7.27 21.89 5.37
CA SER A 203 -8.62 21.66 5.93
C SER A 203 -9.15 20.25 5.64
N VAL A 204 -8.60 19.58 4.63
CA VAL A 204 -8.98 18.24 4.16
C VAL A 204 -7.73 17.46 3.77
N GLY A 205 -7.79 16.13 3.89
CA GLY A 205 -6.71 15.24 3.49
C GLY A 205 -5.77 14.83 4.62
N THR A 206 -5.05 13.75 4.37
CA THR A 206 -3.95 13.31 5.24
C THR A 206 -2.63 13.53 4.52
N PRO A 207 -1.58 14.07 5.17
CA PRO A 207 -0.29 14.28 4.51
C PRO A 207 0.21 12.96 3.90
N GLN A 208 0.30 12.90 2.57
CA GLN A 208 0.86 11.73 1.89
C GLN A 208 2.34 11.62 2.28
N GLY A 209 2.70 10.58 3.05
CA GLY A 209 4.07 10.33 3.52
C GLY A 209 4.25 10.35 5.04
N GLY A 210 3.26 10.79 5.81
CA GLY A 210 3.24 10.61 7.26
C GLY A 210 3.14 9.13 7.65
N LEU A 211 3.86 8.72 8.71
CA LEU A 211 3.85 7.32 9.18
C LEU A 211 2.48 6.87 9.71
N ILE A 212 1.67 7.81 10.19
CA ILE A 212 0.32 7.54 10.71
C ILE A 212 -0.75 7.52 9.61
N SER A 213 -0.52 8.16 8.46
CA SER A 213 -1.53 8.31 7.40
C SER A 213 -2.09 6.99 6.86
N PRO A 214 -1.30 5.91 6.66
CA PRO A 214 -1.84 4.63 6.18
C PRO A 214 -2.84 3.97 7.11
N ILE A 215 -2.62 4.04 8.43
CA ILE A 215 -3.57 3.45 9.39
C ILE A 215 -4.83 4.30 9.52
N LEU A 216 -4.73 5.64 9.50
CA LEU A 216 -5.87 6.55 9.48
C LEU A 216 -6.72 6.35 8.21
N ALA A 217 -6.08 6.15 7.07
CA ALA A 217 -6.72 5.79 5.80
C ALA A 217 -7.53 4.49 5.93
N ASN A 218 -6.94 3.46 6.55
CA ASN A 218 -7.64 2.20 6.78
C ASN A 218 -8.80 2.35 7.77
N VAL A 219 -8.67 3.17 8.81
CA VAL A 219 -9.79 3.49 9.72
C VAL A 219 -10.94 4.14 8.94
N TYR A 220 -10.64 5.13 8.11
CA TYR A 220 -11.65 5.81 7.30
C TYR A 220 -12.41 4.83 6.39
N LEU A 221 -11.67 4.02 5.64
CA LEU A 221 -12.25 3.06 4.71
C LEU A 221 -12.94 1.88 5.41
N HIS A 222 -12.51 1.52 6.61
CA HIS A 222 -13.22 0.53 7.43
C HIS A 222 -14.67 0.96 7.72
N TYR A 223 -14.89 2.23 8.07
CA TYR A 223 -16.22 2.74 8.35
C TYR A 223 -17.02 3.09 7.08
N VAL A 224 -16.35 3.55 6.03
CA VAL A 224 -17.04 4.01 4.83
C VAL A 224 -17.48 2.84 3.95
N PRO A 225 -16.59 2.06 3.28
CA PRO A 225 -17.03 0.92 2.48
C PRO A 225 -17.13 -0.39 3.27
N ASP A 226 -16.14 -0.77 4.10
CA ASP A 226 -16.00 -2.15 4.58
C ASP A 226 -17.17 -2.58 5.46
N LEU A 227 -17.37 -1.91 6.60
CA LEU A 227 -18.45 -2.22 7.54
C LEU A 227 -19.84 -2.07 6.90
N TRP A 228 -20.01 -1.02 6.12
CA TRP A 228 -21.27 -0.77 5.45
C TRP A 228 -21.61 -1.88 4.44
N PHE A 229 -20.63 -2.30 3.64
CA PHE A 229 -20.85 -3.39 2.69
C PHE A 229 -21.15 -4.70 3.42
N GLU A 230 -20.32 -5.12 4.36
CA GLU A 230 -20.44 -6.42 5.04
C GLU A 230 -21.66 -6.50 5.97
N LYS A 231 -21.99 -5.43 6.69
CA LYS A 231 -23.07 -5.46 7.69
C LYS A 231 -24.43 -5.01 7.17
N CYS A 232 -24.46 -4.14 6.15
CA CYS A 232 -25.71 -3.55 5.64
C CYS A 232 -26.05 -4.03 4.23
N ILE A 233 -25.16 -3.81 3.25
CA ILE A 233 -25.47 -4.03 1.83
C ILE A 233 -25.57 -5.51 1.49
N LYS A 234 -24.61 -6.30 1.90
CA LYS A 234 -24.53 -7.73 1.57
C LYS A 234 -25.82 -8.49 1.91
N LYS A 235 -26.49 -8.08 2.98
CA LYS A 235 -27.77 -8.68 3.43
C LYS A 235 -28.98 -8.34 2.55
N GLN A 236 -28.85 -7.32 1.70
CA GLN A 236 -29.93 -6.81 0.84
C GLN A 236 -29.77 -7.24 -0.62
N LEU A 237 -28.74 -8.03 -0.92
CA LEU A 237 -28.48 -8.54 -2.26
C LEU A 237 -29.24 -9.82 -2.54
N TYR A 238 -29.56 -10.05 -3.80
CA TYR A 238 -30.22 -11.28 -4.23
C TYR A 238 -29.27 -12.47 -4.31
N GLY A 239 -27.99 -12.19 -4.59
CA GLY A 239 -26.97 -13.20 -4.75
C GLY A 239 -25.76 -13.01 -3.84
N GLU A 240 -24.80 -13.88 -4.04
CA GLU A 240 -23.53 -13.82 -3.33
C GLU A 240 -22.73 -12.58 -3.78
N ALA A 241 -22.09 -11.89 -2.83
CA ALA A 241 -21.17 -10.80 -3.11
C ALA A 241 -19.99 -10.76 -2.14
N TYR A 242 -18.82 -10.38 -2.65
CA TYR A 242 -17.54 -10.42 -1.93
C TYR A 242 -16.73 -9.18 -2.21
N LEU A 243 -16.34 -8.47 -1.15
CA LEU A 243 -15.47 -7.29 -1.21
C LEU A 243 -14.01 -7.69 -0.98
N VAL A 244 -13.10 -7.16 -1.78
CA VAL A 244 -11.65 -7.23 -1.53
C VAL A 244 -11.08 -5.83 -1.70
N ARG A 245 -10.43 -5.32 -0.65
CA ARG A 245 -9.81 -3.98 -0.63
C ARG A 245 -8.33 -4.02 -0.29
N TYR A 246 -7.55 -3.30 -1.06
CA TYR A 246 -6.13 -3.06 -0.79
C TYR A 246 -5.84 -1.56 -0.77
N ALA A 247 -5.79 -0.96 0.42
CA ALA A 247 -5.76 0.49 0.62
C ALA A 247 -6.99 1.16 -0.01
N ASP A 248 -6.79 2.08 -0.94
CA ASP A 248 -7.82 2.80 -1.70
C ASP A 248 -8.32 2.05 -2.95
N ASP A 249 -7.60 1.04 -3.42
CA ASP A 249 -8.04 0.16 -4.51
C ASP A 249 -8.94 -0.95 -3.96
N PHE A 250 -10.14 -1.12 -4.51
CA PHE A 250 -11.01 -2.22 -4.11
C PHE A 250 -11.89 -2.72 -5.24
N LEU A 251 -12.28 -3.98 -5.14
CA LEU A 251 -13.22 -4.60 -6.06
C LEU A 251 -14.30 -5.37 -5.31
N ILE A 252 -15.48 -5.47 -5.92
CA ILE A 252 -16.57 -6.25 -5.39
C ILE A 252 -17.00 -7.26 -6.47
N MET A 253 -17.06 -8.51 -6.09
CA MET A 253 -17.44 -9.64 -6.94
C MET A 253 -18.90 -9.99 -6.69
N PHE A 254 -19.71 -10.20 -7.73
CA PHE A 254 -21.15 -10.43 -7.64
C PHE A 254 -21.58 -11.66 -8.42
N GLN A 255 -22.65 -12.28 -7.94
CA GLN A 255 -23.33 -13.33 -8.67
C GLN A 255 -24.23 -12.74 -9.78
N TYR A 256 -24.95 -11.64 -9.52
CA TYR A 256 -25.93 -11.04 -10.42
C TYR A 256 -25.53 -9.62 -10.84
N GLU A 257 -25.75 -9.29 -12.11
CA GLU A 257 -25.49 -7.96 -12.68
C GLU A 257 -26.31 -6.86 -12.01
N ARG A 258 -27.59 -7.14 -11.75
CA ARG A 258 -28.49 -6.23 -11.05
C ARG A 258 -27.94 -5.78 -9.69
N ASP A 259 -27.35 -6.71 -8.94
CA ASP A 259 -26.75 -6.39 -7.64
C ASP A 259 -25.52 -5.51 -7.81
N ALA A 260 -24.69 -5.76 -8.84
CA ALA A 260 -23.52 -4.92 -9.15
C ALA A 260 -23.92 -3.48 -9.45
N HIS A 261 -24.94 -3.25 -10.27
CA HIS A 261 -25.44 -1.91 -10.59
C HIS A 261 -26.05 -1.21 -9.37
N ARG A 262 -26.87 -1.90 -8.58
CA ARG A 262 -27.44 -1.34 -7.34
C ARG A 262 -26.35 -0.92 -6.35
N VAL A 263 -25.33 -1.75 -6.18
CA VAL A 263 -24.21 -1.45 -5.27
C VAL A 263 -23.35 -0.31 -5.82
N TYR A 264 -23.12 -0.23 -7.12
CA TYR A 264 -22.39 0.88 -7.73
C TYR A 264 -23.06 2.24 -7.42
N GLU A 265 -24.38 2.35 -7.61
CA GLU A 265 -25.11 3.58 -7.28
C GLU A 265 -25.09 3.89 -5.78
N ALA A 266 -25.28 2.85 -4.95
CA ALA A 266 -25.31 3.01 -3.51
C ALA A 266 -23.93 3.40 -2.93
N ILE A 267 -22.84 2.79 -3.44
CA ILE A 267 -21.48 3.11 -2.95
C ILE A 267 -21.04 4.49 -3.44
N ALA A 268 -21.42 4.93 -4.63
CA ALA A 268 -21.13 6.27 -5.12
C ALA A 268 -21.75 7.33 -4.19
N LYS A 269 -23.05 7.21 -3.86
CA LYS A 269 -23.73 8.09 -2.90
C LYS A 269 -23.12 8.02 -1.51
N ARG A 270 -22.69 6.83 -1.07
CA ARG A 270 -22.02 6.67 0.22
C ARG A 270 -20.67 7.36 0.25
N MET A 271 -19.86 7.21 -0.78
CA MET A 271 -18.56 7.90 -0.87
C MET A 271 -18.74 9.41 -0.82
N GLU A 272 -19.68 9.97 -1.59
CA GLU A 272 -20.02 11.39 -1.60
C GLU A 272 -20.41 11.91 -0.22
N LYS A 273 -21.26 11.18 0.51
CA LYS A 273 -21.66 11.51 1.89
C LYS A 273 -20.45 11.71 2.82
N PHE A 274 -19.37 10.99 2.59
CA PHE A 274 -18.15 11.06 3.38
C PHE A 274 -17.03 11.86 2.71
N GLY A 275 -17.34 12.70 1.72
CA GLY A 275 -16.39 13.58 1.06
C GLY A 275 -15.42 12.88 0.11
N LEU A 276 -15.77 11.66 -0.36
CA LEU A 276 -14.98 10.90 -1.33
C LEU A 276 -15.73 10.82 -2.67
N GLU A 277 -14.98 10.67 -3.76
CA GLU A 277 -15.54 10.53 -5.11
C GLU A 277 -14.96 9.28 -5.78
N LEU A 278 -15.82 8.47 -6.41
CA LEU A 278 -15.35 7.40 -7.29
C LEU A 278 -14.91 7.98 -8.65
N SER A 279 -13.80 7.49 -9.17
CA SER A 279 -13.33 7.85 -10.51
C SER A 279 -14.24 7.21 -11.55
N LYS A 280 -15.14 7.98 -12.17
CA LYS A 280 -16.06 7.50 -13.22
C LYS A 280 -15.32 6.89 -14.43
N GLU A 281 -14.11 7.38 -14.73
CA GLU A 281 -13.30 6.90 -15.87
C GLU A 281 -12.64 5.54 -15.61
N LYS A 282 -12.48 5.15 -14.33
CA LYS A 282 -11.77 3.94 -13.95
C LYS A 282 -12.66 2.93 -13.25
N THR A 283 -13.79 3.37 -12.68
CA THR A 283 -14.76 2.48 -12.07
C THR A 283 -15.61 1.84 -13.15
N GLN A 284 -15.64 0.53 -13.17
CA GLN A 284 -16.34 -0.24 -14.19
C GLN A 284 -16.99 -1.51 -13.63
N ILE A 285 -18.12 -1.88 -14.22
CA ILE A 285 -18.74 -3.20 -14.03
C ILE A 285 -18.45 -4.02 -15.27
N LEU A 286 -17.93 -5.23 -15.07
CA LEU A 286 -17.64 -6.12 -16.19
C LEU A 286 -18.08 -7.56 -15.89
N PRO A 287 -18.55 -8.30 -16.90
CA PRO A 287 -18.84 -9.73 -16.77
C PRO A 287 -17.51 -10.49 -16.63
N PHE A 288 -17.39 -11.31 -15.59
CA PHE A 288 -16.18 -12.08 -15.31
C PHE A 288 -16.51 -13.28 -14.42
N GLY A 289 -16.10 -14.47 -14.82
CA GLY A 289 -16.32 -15.70 -14.05
C GLY A 289 -16.54 -16.92 -14.93
N ARG A 290 -16.73 -18.06 -14.30
CA ARG A 290 -16.86 -19.36 -14.97
C ARG A 290 -18.00 -19.42 -15.99
N ASN A 291 -19.12 -18.78 -15.68
CA ASN A 291 -20.34 -18.82 -16.50
C ASN A 291 -20.40 -17.69 -17.53
N CYS A 292 -19.38 -16.84 -17.58
CA CYS A 292 -19.31 -15.73 -18.53
C CYS A 292 -18.38 -16.08 -19.69
N ALA A 293 -18.93 -16.28 -20.88
CA ALA A 293 -18.16 -16.48 -22.12
C ALA A 293 -17.60 -15.14 -22.62
N THR A 294 -16.81 -14.45 -21.81
CA THR A 294 -16.27 -13.14 -22.15
C THR A 294 -14.75 -13.13 -22.17
N ARG A 295 -14.17 -12.23 -22.99
CA ARG A 295 -12.74 -11.93 -23.05
C ARG A 295 -12.35 -10.72 -22.17
N GLU A 296 -13.29 -10.21 -21.39
CA GLU A 296 -13.06 -9.08 -20.50
C GLU A 296 -11.96 -9.40 -19.48
N THR A 297 -11.24 -8.37 -19.10
CA THR A 297 -10.13 -8.45 -18.15
C THR A 297 -10.18 -7.26 -17.21
N PHE A 298 -9.70 -7.43 -15.99
CA PHE A 298 -9.52 -6.31 -15.06
C PHE A 298 -8.11 -6.29 -14.48
N ASP A 299 -7.64 -5.09 -14.14
CA ASP A 299 -6.32 -4.86 -13.56
C ASP A 299 -6.46 -4.62 -12.06
N PHE A 300 -5.84 -5.46 -11.22
CA PHE A 300 -5.78 -5.24 -9.78
C PHE A 300 -4.38 -5.51 -9.24
N LEU A 301 -3.84 -4.59 -8.43
CA LEU A 301 -2.51 -4.64 -7.83
C LEU A 301 -1.37 -4.91 -8.85
N GLY A 302 -1.52 -4.40 -10.06
CA GLY A 302 -0.52 -4.55 -11.13
C GLY A 302 -0.57 -5.86 -11.88
N PHE A 303 -1.58 -6.69 -11.63
CA PHE A 303 -1.89 -7.90 -12.38
C PHE A 303 -3.14 -7.68 -13.23
N THR A 304 -3.14 -8.21 -14.46
CA THR A 304 -4.33 -8.34 -15.29
C THR A 304 -4.89 -9.74 -15.09
N HIS A 305 -6.13 -9.82 -14.64
CA HIS A 305 -6.90 -11.05 -14.47
C HIS A 305 -7.72 -11.32 -15.73
N PHE A 306 -7.76 -12.58 -16.17
CA PHE A 306 -8.51 -12.99 -17.36
C PHE A 306 -9.12 -14.38 -17.19
N ASN A 307 -10.27 -14.62 -17.84
CA ASN A 307 -10.87 -15.93 -17.92
C ASN A 307 -10.02 -16.84 -18.82
N GLY A 308 -9.61 -17.99 -18.32
CA GLY A 308 -8.74 -18.93 -19.01
C GLY A 308 -9.22 -20.37 -18.90
N LYS A 309 -8.50 -21.26 -19.59
CA LYS A 309 -8.67 -22.73 -19.47
C LYS A 309 -7.34 -23.38 -19.16
N THR A 310 -7.36 -24.40 -18.32
CA THR A 310 -6.23 -25.30 -18.09
C THR A 310 -5.94 -26.14 -19.35
N ARG A 311 -4.83 -26.88 -19.38
CA ARG A 311 -4.53 -27.83 -20.47
C ARG A 311 -5.62 -28.87 -20.65
N ASN A 312 -6.29 -29.25 -19.58
CA ASN A 312 -7.39 -30.23 -19.56
C ASN A 312 -8.76 -29.59 -19.84
N GLY A 313 -8.82 -28.33 -20.28
CA GLY A 313 -10.06 -27.65 -20.66
C GLY A 313 -10.86 -27.05 -19.49
N TYR A 314 -10.47 -27.27 -18.24
CA TYR A 314 -11.17 -26.71 -17.08
C TYR A 314 -10.98 -25.19 -16.97
N TYR A 315 -12.02 -24.51 -16.51
CA TYR A 315 -11.96 -23.06 -16.23
C TYR A 315 -10.88 -22.74 -15.21
N THR A 316 -10.17 -21.64 -15.41
CA THR A 316 -9.21 -21.07 -14.47
C THR A 316 -9.13 -19.56 -14.64
N VAL A 317 -8.82 -18.85 -13.54
CA VAL A 317 -8.44 -17.43 -13.61
C VAL A 317 -6.95 -17.36 -13.94
N GLY A 318 -6.64 -16.76 -15.08
CA GLY A 318 -5.26 -16.52 -15.50
C GLY A 318 -4.78 -15.14 -15.07
N HIS A 319 -3.46 -15.00 -14.94
CA HIS A 319 -2.81 -13.76 -14.52
C HIS A 319 -1.72 -13.36 -15.50
N LYS A 320 -1.59 -12.05 -15.75
CA LYS A 320 -0.49 -11.44 -16.50
C LYS A 320 -0.02 -10.19 -15.76
N ILE A 321 1.21 -9.75 -16.03
CA ILE A 321 1.65 -8.43 -15.57
C ILE A 321 0.86 -7.39 -16.36
N SER A 322 0.23 -6.42 -15.68
CA SER A 322 -0.57 -5.40 -16.35
C SER A 322 0.28 -4.62 -17.37
N ARG A 323 -0.32 -4.27 -18.50
CA ARG A 323 0.36 -3.59 -19.61
C ARG A 323 1.08 -2.32 -19.13
N LYS A 324 0.44 -1.56 -18.26
CA LYS A 324 0.99 -0.35 -17.66
C LYS A 324 2.26 -0.64 -16.84
N LYS A 325 2.22 -1.63 -15.95
CA LYS A 325 3.35 -2.02 -15.11
C LYS A 325 4.50 -2.62 -15.91
N LYS A 326 4.19 -3.43 -16.92
CA LYS A 326 5.20 -3.98 -17.83
C LYS A 326 5.92 -2.89 -18.62
N LYS A 327 5.19 -1.89 -19.12
CA LYS A 327 5.77 -0.71 -19.81
C LYS A 327 6.64 0.11 -18.86
N GLN A 328 6.16 0.36 -17.63
CA GLN A 328 6.87 1.10 -16.60
C GLN A 328 8.19 0.40 -16.21
N PHE A 329 8.15 -0.92 -15.94
CA PHE A 329 9.36 -1.69 -15.65
C PHE A 329 10.41 -1.54 -16.76
N LYS A 330 9.99 -1.75 -18.02
CA LYS A 330 10.89 -1.65 -19.17
C LYS A 330 11.52 -0.26 -19.33
N SER A 331 10.72 0.78 -19.16
CA SER A 331 11.17 2.17 -19.23
C SER A 331 12.15 2.52 -18.13
N ASN A 332 11.79 2.22 -16.88
CA ASN A 332 12.61 2.50 -15.71
C ASN A 332 13.94 1.74 -15.73
N LEU A 333 13.90 0.48 -16.15
CA LEU A 333 15.10 -0.33 -16.27
C LEU A 333 16.03 0.23 -17.35
N LYS A 334 15.49 0.57 -18.55
CA LYS A 334 16.26 1.18 -19.64
C LYS A 334 16.92 2.49 -19.18
N LYS A 335 16.16 3.37 -18.50
CA LYS A 335 16.66 4.63 -17.97
C LYS A 335 17.81 4.38 -17.00
N TRP A 336 17.60 3.53 -16.01
CA TRP A 336 18.60 3.22 -14.98
C TRP A 336 19.87 2.62 -15.60
N VAL A 337 19.76 1.65 -16.50
CA VAL A 337 20.91 1.03 -17.18
C VAL A 337 21.70 2.05 -17.98
N LYS A 338 21.01 2.97 -18.70
CA LYS A 338 21.65 4.04 -19.46
C LYS A 338 22.45 4.99 -18.57
N GLU A 339 21.88 5.40 -17.46
CA GLU A 339 22.46 6.36 -16.52
C GLU A 339 23.64 5.77 -15.73
N ASN A 340 23.57 4.48 -15.37
CA ASN A 340 24.52 3.81 -14.49
C ASN A 340 25.51 2.89 -15.24
N ARG A 341 25.52 2.86 -16.56
CA ARG A 341 26.38 1.97 -17.36
C ARG A 341 27.88 2.10 -17.10
N ASN A 342 28.32 3.24 -16.54
CA ASN A 342 29.71 3.53 -16.26
C ASN A 342 30.16 3.17 -14.83
N LEU A 343 29.24 2.68 -13.97
CA LEU A 343 29.60 2.15 -12.67
C LEU A 343 30.58 0.96 -12.79
N PRO A 344 31.37 0.67 -11.74
CA PRO A 344 32.14 -0.56 -11.64
C PRO A 344 31.21 -1.77 -11.92
N PHE A 345 31.69 -2.71 -12.73
CA PHE A 345 30.84 -3.78 -13.28
C PHE A 345 30.16 -4.62 -12.18
N ASP A 346 30.87 -4.95 -11.11
CA ASP A 346 30.33 -5.76 -10.01
C ASP A 346 29.23 -5.00 -9.24
N GLU A 347 29.41 -3.73 -8.97
CA GLU A 347 28.41 -2.87 -8.33
C GLU A 347 27.16 -2.71 -9.21
N PHE A 348 27.38 -2.48 -10.51
CA PHE A 348 26.31 -2.40 -11.50
C PHE A 348 25.48 -3.70 -11.51
N MET A 349 26.13 -4.87 -11.64
CA MET A 349 25.44 -6.17 -11.68
C MET A 349 24.73 -6.49 -10.38
N LYS A 350 25.31 -6.19 -9.23
CA LYS A 350 24.69 -6.36 -7.91
C LYS A 350 23.42 -5.51 -7.76
N THR A 351 23.46 -4.25 -8.19
CA THR A 351 22.29 -3.36 -8.13
C THR A 351 21.23 -3.75 -9.14
N LEU A 352 21.61 -4.14 -10.35
CA LEU A 352 20.71 -4.67 -11.37
C LEU A 352 19.98 -5.91 -10.88
N ASN A 353 20.72 -6.85 -10.27
CA ASN A 353 20.13 -8.09 -9.73
C ASN A 353 19.08 -7.78 -8.67
N LYS A 354 19.33 -6.85 -7.73
CA LYS A 354 18.35 -6.42 -6.72
C LYS A 354 17.05 -5.89 -7.37
N LYS A 355 17.16 -5.10 -8.44
CA LYS A 355 15.98 -4.56 -9.16
C LYS A 355 15.17 -5.64 -9.87
N ILE A 356 15.84 -6.61 -10.50
CA ILE A 356 15.21 -7.74 -11.17
C ILE A 356 14.56 -8.68 -10.15
N THR A 357 15.28 -9.03 -9.07
CA THR A 357 14.78 -9.87 -7.97
C THR A 357 13.50 -9.30 -7.36
N GLY A 358 13.48 -7.99 -7.07
CA GLY A 358 12.27 -7.35 -6.52
C GLY A 358 11.06 -7.50 -7.45
N SER A 359 11.26 -7.39 -8.77
CA SER A 359 10.18 -7.58 -9.75
C SER A 359 9.75 -9.04 -9.89
N ILE A 360 10.71 -9.98 -9.89
CA ILE A 360 10.41 -11.42 -9.89
C ILE A 360 9.60 -11.79 -8.65
N ASN A 361 10.06 -11.39 -7.47
CA ASN A 361 9.39 -11.72 -6.21
C ASN A 361 7.95 -11.21 -6.16
N TYR A 362 7.70 -10.02 -6.73
CA TYR A 362 6.34 -9.47 -6.78
C TYR A 362 5.43 -10.19 -7.78
N TYR A 363 5.94 -10.54 -8.97
CA TYR A 363 5.11 -11.14 -10.04
C TYR A 363 5.18 -12.68 -10.09
N SER A 364 5.80 -13.33 -9.11
CA SER A 364 6.07 -14.78 -9.09
C SER A 364 4.84 -15.61 -8.68
N LEU A 365 3.73 -15.50 -9.42
CA LEU A 365 2.51 -16.29 -9.25
C LEU A 365 2.51 -17.52 -10.16
N ASN A 366 1.76 -18.56 -9.75
CA ASN A 366 1.47 -19.72 -10.60
C ASN A 366 0.99 -19.29 -12.00
N GLY A 367 1.48 -19.95 -13.04
CA GLY A 367 1.13 -19.66 -14.42
C GLY A 367 1.86 -18.47 -15.05
N MET A 368 2.61 -17.66 -14.27
CA MET A 368 3.26 -16.45 -14.78
C MET A 368 4.72 -16.64 -15.24
N MET A 369 5.25 -17.86 -15.27
CA MET A 369 6.64 -18.12 -15.67
C MET A 369 7.01 -17.51 -17.01
N ARG A 370 6.09 -17.53 -18.01
CA ARG A 370 6.31 -16.94 -19.33
C ARG A 370 6.50 -15.41 -19.26
N GLU A 371 5.70 -14.74 -18.43
CA GLU A 371 5.79 -13.28 -18.21
C GLU A 371 7.11 -12.91 -17.56
N ILE A 372 7.50 -13.64 -16.50
CA ILE A 372 8.75 -13.42 -15.75
C ILE A 372 9.96 -13.64 -16.64
N LYS A 373 10.01 -14.77 -17.37
CA LYS A 373 11.07 -15.04 -18.36
C LYS A 373 11.16 -13.93 -19.39
N GLY A 374 10.01 -13.37 -19.82
CA GLY A 374 9.95 -12.24 -20.74
C GLY A 374 10.56 -10.94 -20.17
N LEU A 375 10.34 -10.65 -18.87
CA LEU A 375 10.99 -9.51 -18.20
C LEU A 375 12.50 -9.71 -18.09
N CYS A 376 12.95 -10.89 -17.68
CA CYS A 376 14.38 -11.20 -17.54
C CYS A 376 15.11 -11.14 -18.88
N ARG A 377 14.51 -11.68 -19.96
CA ARG A 377 15.07 -11.60 -21.31
C ARG A 377 15.18 -10.14 -21.77
N HIS A 378 14.16 -9.32 -21.52
CA HIS A 378 14.22 -7.90 -21.83
C HIS A 378 15.32 -7.19 -21.04
N ALA A 379 15.45 -7.49 -19.74
CA ALA A 379 16.48 -6.92 -18.89
C ALA A 379 17.89 -7.27 -19.39
N MET A 380 18.12 -8.53 -19.75
CA MET A 380 19.38 -9.00 -20.32
C MET A 380 19.73 -8.24 -21.61
N TYR A 381 18.77 -8.15 -22.55
CA TYR A 381 19.00 -7.49 -23.83
C TYR A 381 19.31 -5.98 -23.66
N VAL A 382 18.55 -5.28 -22.81
CA VAL A 382 18.78 -3.86 -22.57
C VAL A 382 20.14 -3.63 -21.91
N THR A 383 20.53 -4.48 -20.97
CA THR A 383 21.82 -4.39 -20.29
C THR A 383 22.97 -4.63 -21.26
N PHE A 384 22.93 -5.71 -22.02
CA PHE A 384 23.90 -6.02 -23.07
C PHE A 384 24.08 -4.85 -24.03
N LYS A 385 22.96 -4.31 -24.56
CA LYS A 385 22.97 -3.18 -25.50
C LYS A 385 23.67 -1.95 -24.92
N TRP A 386 23.41 -1.57 -23.68
CA TRP A 386 23.94 -0.33 -23.10
C TRP A 386 25.35 -0.50 -22.53
N LEU A 387 25.74 -1.67 -22.07
CA LEU A 387 27.12 -1.96 -21.70
C LEU A 387 28.06 -1.91 -22.92
N ASN A 388 27.59 -2.40 -24.07
CA ASN A 388 28.36 -2.31 -25.35
C ASN A 388 28.37 -0.90 -25.96
N ARG A 389 27.71 0.08 -25.35
CA ARG A 389 27.71 1.49 -25.75
C ARG A 389 28.49 2.39 -24.80
N ARG A 390 29.38 1.82 -23.97
CA ARG A 390 30.29 2.59 -23.10
C ARG A 390 31.42 3.25 -23.88
N SER A 391 31.90 2.59 -24.90
CA SER A 391 33.00 3.04 -25.76
C SER A 391 32.70 2.61 -27.21
N GLN A 392 33.58 3.00 -28.13
CA GLN A 392 33.52 2.58 -29.53
C GLN A 392 33.83 1.08 -29.71
N ARG A 393 34.58 0.47 -28.79
CA ARG A 393 34.87 -0.98 -28.77
C ARG A 393 33.75 -1.73 -28.09
N LYS A 394 33.31 -2.88 -28.65
CA LYS A 394 32.35 -3.77 -27.97
C LYS A 394 32.99 -4.36 -26.71
N SER A 395 32.35 -4.13 -25.54
CA SER A 395 32.83 -4.66 -24.26
C SER A 395 32.58 -6.17 -24.10
N PHE A 396 31.49 -6.68 -24.72
CA PHE A 396 31.06 -8.08 -24.57
C PHE A 396 30.53 -8.64 -25.89
N GLN A 397 30.85 -9.91 -26.16
CA GLN A 397 30.11 -10.74 -27.09
C GLN A 397 28.86 -11.31 -26.41
N LEU A 398 27.84 -11.66 -27.17
CA LEU A 398 26.55 -12.09 -26.63
C LEU A 398 26.67 -13.35 -25.78
N ASP A 399 27.42 -14.36 -26.26
CA ASP A 399 27.58 -15.64 -25.53
C ASP A 399 28.35 -15.51 -24.23
N THR A 400 29.42 -14.70 -24.22
CA THR A 400 30.16 -14.38 -23.02
C THR A 400 29.28 -13.62 -22.01
N PHE A 401 28.54 -12.63 -22.49
CA PHE A 401 27.61 -11.88 -21.63
C PHE A 401 26.48 -12.75 -21.08
N TYR A 402 25.96 -13.70 -21.87
CA TYR A 402 24.95 -14.64 -21.41
C TYR A 402 25.45 -15.54 -20.28
N LYS A 403 26.67 -16.04 -20.33
CA LYS A 403 27.30 -16.81 -19.24
C LYS A 403 27.38 -15.97 -17.95
N ILE A 404 27.92 -14.74 -18.05
CA ILE A 404 27.99 -13.81 -16.92
C ILE A 404 26.57 -13.51 -16.36
N TRP A 405 25.60 -13.35 -17.23
CA TRP A 405 24.20 -13.12 -16.82
C TRP A 405 23.65 -14.29 -16.00
N GLN A 406 23.87 -15.52 -16.43
CA GLN A 406 23.40 -16.72 -15.75
C GLN A 406 24.04 -16.86 -14.35
N GLU A 407 25.28 -16.48 -14.18
CA GLU A 407 25.99 -16.57 -12.90
C GLU A 407 25.58 -15.46 -11.92
N ARG A 408 25.31 -14.23 -12.38
CA ARG A 408 25.17 -13.05 -11.55
C ARG A 408 23.74 -12.55 -11.35
N ILE A 409 22.80 -12.98 -12.17
CA ILE A 409 21.40 -12.53 -12.11
C ILE A 409 20.51 -13.69 -11.67
N VAL A 410 19.58 -13.38 -10.79
CA VAL A 410 18.58 -14.33 -10.29
C VAL A 410 17.83 -15.01 -11.44
N HIS A 411 17.70 -16.31 -11.36
CA HIS A 411 16.92 -17.08 -12.32
C HIS A 411 15.41 -16.87 -12.12
N PRO A 412 14.64 -16.81 -13.22
CA PRO A 412 13.18 -16.77 -13.14
C PRO A 412 12.63 -18.00 -12.38
N HIS A 413 11.88 -17.75 -11.33
CA HIS A 413 11.25 -18.80 -10.54
C HIS A 413 9.85 -18.39 -10.08
N ILE A 414 9.04 -19.37 -9.69
CA ILE A 414 7.73 -19.16 -9.08
C ILE A 414 7.84 -19.56 -7.61
N HIS A 415 7.43 -18.71 -6.69
CA HIS A 415 7.43 -19.00 -5.26
C HIS A 415 6.10 -18.67 -4.56
N VAL A 416 5.19 -17.99 -5.24
CA VAL A 416 3.86 -17.71 -4.69
C VAL A 416 2.84 -18.63 -5.32
N ASN A 417 2.33 -19.59 -4.53
CA ASN A 417 1.26 -20.48 -4.97
C ASN A 417 -0.09 -19.95 -4.51
N ILE A 418 -0.92 -19.50 -5.46
CA ILE A 418 -2.27 -19.00 -5.20
C ILE A 418 -3.35 -20.09 -5.38
N TRP A 419 -2.99 -21.30 -5.82
CA TRP A 419 -3.96 -22.37 -6.06
C TRP A 419 -4.16 -23.30 -4.85
N ASN A 420 -3.23 -23.30 -3.88
CA ASN A 420 -3.38 -24.11 -2.68
C ASN A 420 -4.23 -23.36 -1.64
N SER A 421 -5.46 -23.75 -1.51
CA SER A 421 -6.47 -23.22 -0.58
C SER A 421 -6.34 -23.78 0.83
N THR A 422 -5.16 -23.82 1.43
CA THR A 422 -5.05 -24.14 2.85
C THR A 422 -5.10 -22.82 3.66
N GLY A 423 -6.27 -22.57 4.28
CA GLY A 423 -6.39 -21.59 5.36
C GLY A 423 -7.20 -20.33 5.12
N VAL A 424 -8.09 -20.26 4.13
CA VAL A 424 -9.09 -19.20 4.05
C VAL A 424 -10.43 -19.73 4.56
N THR A 425 -10.71 -19.51 5.82
CA THR A 425 -12.07 -19.70 6.39
C THR A 425 -12.95 -18.55 5.90
N TYR A 426 -13.90 -18.86 5.06
CA TYR A 426 -14.99 -17.96 4.72
C TYR A 426 -16.04 -18.03 5.85
N ASN A 427 -16.07 -17.06 6.74
CA ASN A 427 -17.18 -16.85 7.67
C ASN A 427 -18.22 -15.92 7.04
#